data_39dc4963a6eeaefef2d6ff6561947896
#
_entry.id   39dc4963a6eeaefef2d6ff6561947896
#
_cell.length_a   1.000
_cell.length_b   1.000
_cell.length_c   1.000
_cell.angle_alpha   90.00
_cell.angle_beta   90.00
_cell.angle_gamma   90.00
#
_symmetry.space_group_name_H-M   'P 1'
#
loop_
_entity.id
_entity.type
_entity.pdbx_description
1 polymer ?
#
loop_
_entity_poly.entity_id
_entity_poly.type
_entity_poly.pdbx_seq_one_letter_code
_entity_poly.pdbx_strand_id
1 'polypeptide(L)'
;MSTKSIWTENNLGFFDDKYNPAFQAGLWAKCPLLAIQQDSTVGKIFTDEFNSQASTKASQTGVWVIIEDDGASGTDAILDRLGGWYKHFCDGDDNDEAYMATKGAHWKMEAGKPLWVQFEAEWTNSATTAGGFIVGLMEGGGDAETLQDDEGGPPDDYDGLCFFKQSGDTAISFETSIATAQVTNAAFADYTSGDVVVLGAYWDGVSTVTPFIDGVAGTPHAMAATGALAKAVFGCKSNGAEEAFEAGSIKIVSIS
;
A
#
# COMPACT_ATOMS: atom_id res chain seq x y z
N MET A 1 33.69 10.07 -12.19
CA MET A 1 32.48 10.62 -11.52
C MET A 1 32.70 10.50 -10.03
N SER A 2 32.61 11.59 -9.31
CA SER A 2 32.86 11.62 -7.85
C SER A 2 31.61 11.25 -7.12
N THR A 3 31.59 10.13 -6.45
CA THR A 3 30.51 9.74 -5.53
C THR A 3 30.66 10.60 -4.30
N LYS A 4 29.79 11.56 -4.11
CA LYS A 4 29.71 12.31 -2.84
C LYS A 4 28.87 11.50 -1.86
N SER A 5 29.49 10.96 -0.84
CA SER A 5 28.78 10.50 0.35
C SER A 5 28.43 11.71 1.20
N ILE A 6 27.15 12.00 1.33
CA ILE A 6 26.67 13.03 2.23
C ILE A 6 26.29 12.35 3.54
N TRP A 7 27.09 12.57 4.57
CA TRP A 7 26.74 12.22 5.95
C TRP A 7 25.87 13.34 6.50
N THR A 8 24.61 13.08 6.73
CA THR A 8 23.81 13.89 7.65
C THR A 8 23.68 13.13 8.96
N GLU A 9 23.58 13.81 10.08
CA GLU A 9 23.62 13.22 11.43
C GLU A 9 22.62 12.05 11.64
N ASN A 10 21.65 11.87 10.74
CA ASN A 10 20.63 10.84 10.85
C ASN A 10 20.39 10.02 9.58
N ASN A 11 21.08 10.28 8.46
CA ASN A 11 20.84 9.56 7.23
C ASN A 11 22.13 9.32 6.44
N LEU A 12 22.51 8.08 6.27
CA LEU A 12 23.49 7.68 5.27
C LEU A 12 22.73 7.30 4.02
N GLY A 13 22.70 8.18 3.03
CA GLY A 13 22.24 7.86 1.70
C GLY A 13 23.43 7.80 0.74
N PHE A 14 23.55 6.73 0.00
CA PHE A 14 24.37 6.73 -1.20
C PHE A 14 23.51 7.29 -2.34
N PHE A 15 23.74 8.54 -2.72
CA PHE A 15 23.02 9.17 -3.81
C PHE A 15 23.96 9.44 -4.96
N ASP A 16 23.62 8.92 -6.11
CA ASP A 16 24.06 9.47 -7.38
C ASP A 16 23.20 10.71 -7.65
N ASP A 17 23.84 11.89 -7.81
CA ASP A 17 23.17 13.17 -8.13
C ASP A 17 22.24 13.08 -9.36
N LYS A 18 22.30 11.99 -10.09
CA LYS A 18 21.45 11.65 -11.24
C LYS A 18 20.08 11.12 -10.88
N TYR A 19 19.88 10.59 -9.68
CA TYR A 19 18.73 9.72 -9.42
C TYR A 19 17.58 10.30 -8.63
N ASN A 20 17.68 11.43 -7.96
CA ASN A 20 16.46 12.09 -7.49
C ASN A 20 16.66 13.27 -6.51
N PRO A 21 16.57 14.52 -6.92
CA PRO A 21 16.40 15.63 -5.98
C PRO A 21 15.08 15.53 -5.17
N ALA A 22 14.08 14.81 -5.65
CA ALA A 22 12.84 14.52 -4.92
C ALA A 22 13.06 13.59 -3.70
N PHE A 23 14.15 12.84 -3.65
CA PHE A 23 14.44 11.96 -2.53
C PHE A 23 14.72 12.73 -1.23
N GLN A 24 15.22 13.94 -1.31
CA GLN A 24 15.45 14.79 -0.13
C GLN A 24 14.16 15.41 0.43
N ALA A 25 13.12 15.50 -0.38
CA ALA A 25 11.81 16.01 0.02
C ALA A 25 10.72 14.93 0.05
N GLY A 26 11.02 13.73 -0.42
CA GLY A 26 10.07 12.63 -0.57
C GLY A 26 9.84 11.82 0.70
N LEU A 27 9.05 10.77 0.56
CA LEU A 27 8.65 9.84 1.61
C LEU A 27 9.80 9.40 2.53
N TRP A 28 10.96 9.06 1.96
CA TRP A 28 12.10 8.48 2.68
C TRP A 28 13.08 9.50 3.27
N ALA A 29 12.85 10.79 3.08
CA ALA A 29 13.79 11.85 3.47
C ALA A 29 14.20 11.85 4.95
N LYS A 30 13.29 11.40 5.82
CA LYS A 30 13.52 11.33 7.28
C LYS A 30 13.70 9.90 7.79
N CYS A 31 13.75 8.91 6.91
CA CYS A 31 13.84 7.52 7.30
C CYS A 31 15.29 7.13 7.61
N PRO A 32 15.60 6.63 8.82
CA PRO A 32 16.96 6.28 9.22
C PRO A 32 17.34 4.87 8.72
N LEU A 33 17.15 4.59 7.44
CA LEU A 33 17.34 3.28 6.82
C LEU A 33 18.69 2.64 7.18
N LEU A 34 19.76 3.42 7.13
CA LEU A 34 21.08 2.88 7.41
C LEU A 34 21.25 2.49 8.90
N ALA A 35 20.74 3.33 9.82
CA ALA A 35 20.82 3.02 11.24
C ALA A 35 20.08 1.70 11.53
N ILE A 36 18.91 1.50 10.91
CA ILE A 36 18.12 0.26 11.06
C ILE A 36 18.83 -0.94 10.44
N GLN A 37 19.49 -0.78 9.29
CA GLN A 37 20.27 -1.85 8.65
C GLN A 37 21.49 -2.27 9.49
N GLN A 38 22.09 -1.33 10.21
CA GLN A 38 23.25 -1.58 11.09
C GLN A 38 22.83 -2.13 12.44
N ASP A 39 21.69 -1.73 12.96
CA ASP A 39 21.18 -2.12 14.27
C ASP A 39 19.67 -2.36 14.24
N SER A 40 19.28 -3.62 14.25
CA SER A 40 17.87 -4.02 14.23
C SER A 40 17.08 -3.63 15.49
N THR A 41 17.75 -3.12 16.52
CA THR A 41 17.08 -2.58 17.72
C THR A 41 16.52 -1.18 17.47
N VAL A 42 17.01 -0.46 16.46
CA VAL A 42 16.52 0.87 16.06
C VAL A 42 15.19 0.77 15.33
N GLY A 43 14.98 -0.29 14.58
CA GLY A 43 13.76 -0.45 13.79
C GLY A 43 13.76 -1.74 12.97
N LYS A 44 12.71 -1.88 12.15
CA LYS A 44 12.51 -3.03 11.27
C LYS A 44 12.24 -2.57 9.84
N ILE A 45 12.72 -3.34 8.89
CA ILE A 45 12.46 -3.16 7.46
C ILE A 45 11.77 -4.42 6.96
N PHE A 46 10.64 -4.26 6.30
CA PHE A 46 9.97 -5.29 5.52
C PHE A 46 9.98 -4.87 4.06
N THR A 47 10.41 -5.74 3.18
CA THR A 47 10.38 -5.53 1.72
C THR A 47 9.94 -6.82 1.05
N ASP A 48 9.08 -6.70 0.05
CA ASP A 48 8.74 -7.79 -0.85
C ASP A 48 8.66 -7.22 -2.28
N GLU A 49 9.32 -7.86 -3.21
CA GLU A 49 9.34 -7.53 -4.63
C GLU A 49 8.56 -8.57 -5.45
N PHE A 50 7.81 -9.44 -4.80
CA PHE A 50 6.98 -10.49 -5.39
C PHE A 50 7.68 -11.39 -6.43
N ASN A 51 9.01 -11.49 -6.35
CA ASN A 51 9.82 -12.32 -7.25
C ASN A 51 9.59 -13.83 -7.10
N SER A 52 9.01 -14.25 -5.99
CA SER A 52 8.82 -15.65 -5.64
C SER A 52 7.56 -15.86 -4.82
N GLN A 53 6.42 -15.46 -5.34
CA GLN A 53 5.15 -15.72 -4.68
C GLN A 53 4.82 -17.22 -4.78
N ALA A 54 5.07 -17.95 -3.71
CA ALA A 54 4.77 -19.38 -3.61
C ALA A 54 3.33 -19.66 -3.15
N SER A 55 2.53 -18.61 -2.96
CA SER A 55 1.18 -18.74 -2.46
C SER A 55 0.20 -18.88 -3.63
N THR A 56 -0.32 -20.07 -3.81
CA THR A 56 -1.59 -20.27 -4.50
C THR A 56 -2.69 -20.31 -3.44
N LYS A 57 -3.94 -20.01 -3.81
CA LYS A 57 -5.14 -20.19 -2.97
C LYS A 57 -5.11 -21.51 -2.18
N ALA A 58 -4.53 -22.56 -2.76
CA ALA A 58 -4.45 -23.89 -2.16
C ALA A 58 -3.31 -24.07 -1.14
N SER A 59 -2.28 -23.26 -1.13
CA SER A 59 -1.06 -23.53 -0.34
C SER A 59 -0.61 -22.41 0.59
N GLN A 60 -1.28 -21.33 0.74
CA GLN A 60 -1.05 -20.18 1.66
C GLN A 60 0.10 -20.33 2.70
N THR A 61 1.27 -20.77 2.24
CA THR A 61 2.42 -21.05 3.10
C THR A 61 3.37 -19.87 3.25
N GLY A 62 3.17 -18.83 2.43
CA GLY A 62 3.98 -17.61 2.39
C GLY A 62 3.59 -16.57 3.44
N VAL A 63 4.13 -15.39 3.27
CA VAL A 63 3.81 -14.18 4.06
C VAL A 63 2.41 -13.67 3.73
N TRP A 64 1.94 -13.91 2.51
CA TRP A 64 0.68 -13.42 1.95
C TRP A 64 -0.40 -14.48 1.99
N VAL A 65 -1.62 -14.02 2.17
CA VAL A 65 -2.87 -14.77 2.02
C VAL A 65 -3.64 -14.13 0.88
N ILE A 66 -4.17 -14.98 0.01
CA ILE A 66 -5.07 -14.56 -1.06
C ILE A 66 -6.50 -14.85 -0.60
N ILE A 67 -7.35 -13.86 -0.72
CA ILE A 67 -8.74 -13.88 -0.31
C ILE A 67 -9.56 -13.52 -1.55
N GLU A 68 -10.48 -14.38 -1.90
CA GLU A 68 -11.40 -14.23 -3.02
C GLU A 68 -12.80 -14.57 -2.53
N ASP A 69 -13.76 -13.80 -2.93
CA ASP A 69 -15.16 -14.16 -2.75
C ASP A 69 -15.65 -15.07 -3.90
N ASP A 70 -16.57 -15.94 -3.56
CA ASP A 70 -17.40 -16.81 -4.38
C ASP A 70 -16.92 -17.21 -5.79
N GLY A 71 -15.75 -17.79 -5.87
CA GLY A 71 -15.41 -18.57 -7.06
C GLY A 71 -14.71 -17.80 -8.16
N ALA A 72 -14.16 -16.63 -7.84
CA ALA A 72 -13.30 -15.92 -8.75
C ALA A 72 -12.34 -16.88 -9.44
N SER A 73 -12.55 -17.12 -10.72
CA SER A 73 -11.76 -18.02 -11.54
C SER A 73 -10.46 -17.33 -12.03
N GLY A 74 -10.10 -16.26 -11.37
CA GLY A 74 -8.91 -15.48 -11.68
C GLY A 74 -7.65 -16.33 -11.59
N THR A 75 -6.77 -16.19 -12.56
CA THR A 75 -5.50 -16.90 -12.56
C THR A 75 -4.44 -16.02 -11.93
N ASP A 76 -4.02 -16.38 -10.73
CA ASP A 76 -2.85 -15.76 -10.11
C ASP A 76 -1.62 -15.99 -10.96
N ALA A 77 -0.84 -14.97 -11.17
CA ALA A 77 0.39 -15.07 -11.94
C ALA A 77 1.51 -14.20 -11.37
N ILE A 78 2.72 -14.78 -11.36
CA ILE A 78 3.92 -13.96 -11.31
C ILE A 78 4.20 -13.49 -12.73
N LEU A 79 4.29 -12.19 -12.91
CA LEU A 79 4.53 -11.60 -14.21
C LEU A 79 6.03 -11.52 -14.50
N ASP A 80 6.41 -11.76 -15.77
CA ASP A 80 7.78 -11.58 -16.27
C ASP A 80 8.03 -10.06 -16.50
N ARG A 81 8.07 -9.31 -15.39
CA ARG A 81 8.41 -7.87 -15.37
C ARG A 81 9.63 -7.66 -14.50
N LEU A 82 10.41 -6.62 -14.81
CA LEU A 82 11.57 -6.23 -14.01
C LEU A 82 11.15 -5.89 -12.57
N GLY A 83 11.77 -6.55 -11.60
CA GLY A 83 11.46 -6.39 -10.18
C GLY A 83 10.50 -7.45 -9.63
N GLY A 84 9.91 -8.29 -10.51
CA GLY A 84 8.86 -9.23 -10.12
C GLY A 84 7.53 -8.52 -9.88
N TRP A 85 6.45 -9.09 -10.38
CA TRP A 85 5.10 -8.57 -10.18
C TRP A 85 4.15 -9.72 -9.95
N TYR A 86 3.23 -9.55 -9.03
CA TYR A 86 2.16 -10.49 -8.78
C TYR A 86 0.85 -9.90 -9.28
N LYS A 87 0.13 -10.64 -10.09
CA LYS A 87 -1.17 -10.26 -10.64
C LYS A 87 -2.27 -11.13 -10.09
N HIS A 88 -3.36 -10.52 -9.72
CA HIS A 88 -4.59 -11.16 -9.29
C HIS A 88 -5.81 -10.51 -9.93
N PHE A 89 -6.87 -11.29 -10.14
CA PHE A 89 -8.07 -10.86 -10.84
C PHE A 89 -9.30 -11.01 -9.97
N CYS A 90 -10.23 -10.04 -10.07
CA CYS A 90 -11.63 -10.28 -9.83
C CYS A 90 -12.27 -10.68 -11.16
N ASP A 91 -13.22 -11.59 -11.16
CA ASP A 91 -13.98 -11.84 -12.38
C ASP A 91 -15.01 -10.73 -12.65
N GLY A 92 -15.86 -10.89 -13.66
CA GLY A 92 -16.77 -9.82 -14.08
C GLY A 92 -18.12 -9.81 -13.38
N ASP A 93 -18.29 -10.58 -12.30
CA ASP A 93 -19.52 -10.54 -11.54
C ASP A 93 -19.52 -9.31 -10.60
N ASP A 94 -20.70 -8.80 -10.30
CA ASP A 94 -20.88 -7.64 -9.45
C ASP A 94 -20.50 -7.95 -8.01
N ASN A 95 -19.69 -7.06 -7.41
CA ASN A 95 -19.14 -7.19 -6.06
C ASN A 95 -18.11 -8.32 -5.84
N ASP A 96 -17.62 -8.97 -6.88
CA ASP A 96 -16.51 -9.90 -6.72
C ASP A 96 -15.26 -9.23 -6.19
N GLU A 97 -14.60 -9.90 -5.26
CA GLU A 97 -13.45 -9.39 -4.54
C GLU A 97 -12.20 -10.25 -4.71
N ALA A 98 -11.09 -9.60 -4.87
CA ALA A 98 -9.79 -10.24 -4.91
C ALA A 98 -8.77 -9.44 -4.08
N TYR A 99 -8.35 -9.99 -2.95
CA TYR A 99 -7.39 -9.36 -2.06
C TYR A 99 -6.17 -10.23 -1.81
N MET A 100 -5.04 -9.56 -1.65
CA MET A 100 -3.82 -10.14 -1.11
C MET A 100 -3.45 -9.38 0.16
N ALA A 101 -3.39 -10.07 1.29
CA ALA A 101 -3.05 -9.48 2.57
C ALA A 101 -1.91 -10.24 3.27
N THR A 102 -1.16 -9.57 4.13
CA THR A 102 -0.21 -10.28 4.98
C THR A 102 -0.94 -11.20 5.95
N LYS A 103 -0.40 -12.41 6.14
CA LYS A 103 -0.98 -13.46 6.98
C LYS A 103 -1.19 -13.05 8.43
N GLY A 104 -0.36 -12.12 8.92
CA GLY A 104 -0.48 -11.55 10.25
C GLY A 104 -0.52 -10.04 10.21
N ALA A 105 -1.10 -9.44 11.23
CA ALA A 105 -1.02 -8.02 11.49
C ALA A 105 0.30 -7.70 12.21
N HIS A 106 1.13 -6.85 11.62
CA HIS A 106 2.51 -6.65 12.07
C HIS A 106 2.86 -5.20 12.32
N TRP A 107 2.11 -4.25 11.76
CA TRP A 107 2.44 -2.84 11.79
C TRP A 107 1.42 -2.06 12.62
N LYS A 108 1.91 -1.02 13.28
CA LYS A 108 1.10 -0.19 14.15
C LYS A 108 1.59 1.26 14.07
N MET A 109 0.67 2.19 13.97
CA MET A 109 0.95 3.61 14.17
C MET A 109 1.02 3.88 15.67
N GLU A 110 2.21 3.71 16.25
CA GLU A 110 2.44 3.83 17.69
C GLU A 110 3.08 5.17 18.05
N ALA A 111 2.65 5.76 19.16
CA ALA A 111 3.21 7.02 19.64
C ALA A 111 4.72 6.92 19.89
N GLY A 112 5.47 7.88 19.39
CA GLY A 112 6.94 7.92 19.46
C GLY A 112 7.66 7.05 18.42
N LYS A 113 6.92 6.30 17.60
CA LYS A 113 7.50 5.37 16.63
C LYS A 113 7.07 5.71 15.20
N PRO A 114 7.84 6.50 14.47
CA PRO A 114 7.57 6.77 13.07
C PRO A 114 7.49 5.50 12.21
N LEU A 115 6.63 5.56 11.19
CA LEU A 115 6.43 4.46 10.24
C LEU A 115 6.37 5.01 8.82
N TRP A 116 7.01 4.33 7.89
CA TRP A 116 7.00 4.61 6.46
C TRP A 116 6.47 3.40 5.73
N VAL A 117 5.60 3.60 4.78
CA VAL A 117 5.12 2.56 3.87
C VAL A 117 5.13 3.06 2.44
N GLN A 118 5.50 2.18 1.52
CA GLN A 118 5.46 2.41 0.08
C GLN A 118 4.93 1.17 -0.60
N PHE A 119 4.03 1.38 -1.54
CA PHE A 119 3.44 0.37 -2.42
C PHE A 119 3.69 0.79 -3.86
N GLU A 120 4.11 -0.15 -4.68
CA GLU A 120 4.14 -0.01 -6.13
C GLU A 120 3.09 -0.95 -6.70
N ALA A 121 2.13 -0.40 -7.42
CA ALA A 121 0.99 -1.14 -7.88
C ALA A 121 0.45 -0.61 -9.20
N GLU A 122 -0.30 -1.46 -9.89
CA GLU A 122 -1.06 -1.16 -11.09
C GLU A 122 -2.43 -1.81 -10.98
N TRP A 123 -3.48 -1.13 -11.38
CA TRP A 123 -4.81 -1.69 -11.52
C TRP A 123 -5.29 -1.57 -12.95
N THR A 124 -5.85 -2.65 -13.46
CA THR A 124 -6.39 -2.70 -14.82
C THR A 124 -7.87 -2.96 -14.75
N ASN A 125 -8.65 -2.04 -15.29
CA ASN A 125 -10.09 -2.11 -15.37
C ASN A 125 -10.50 -2.34 -16.83
N SER A 126 -11.48 -3.18 -17.06
CA SER A 126 -12.05 -3.37 -18.40
C SER A 126 -12.85 -2.16 -18.88
N ALA A 127 -13.35 -1.32 -17.94
CA ALA A 127 -13.98 -0.03 -18.21
C ALA A 127 -13.42 1.05 -17.28
N THR A 128 -13.24 2.26 -17.78
CA THR A 128 -12.51 3.35 -17.10
C THR A 128 -13.06 3.72 -15.71
N THR A 129 -14.33 3.42 -15.47
CA THR A 129 -15.01 3.73 -14.19
C THR A 129 -15.49 2.50 -13.44
N ALA A 130 -15.41 1.29 -14.03
CA ALA A 130 -15.82 0.08 -13.33
C ALA A 130 -14.82 -0.30 -12.25
N GLY A 131 -15.31 -0.97 -11.23
CA GLY A 131 -14.55 -1.52 -10.13
C GLY A 131 -13.81 -0.53 -9.24
N GLY A 132 -13.41 -1.03 -8.11
CA GLY A 132 -12.64 -0.34 -7.11
C GLY A 132 -11.29 -1.02 -6.87
N PHE A 133 -10.36 -0.33 -6.25
CA PHE A 133 -9.15 -0.93 -5.73
C PHE A 133 -8.75 -0.33 -4.39
N ILE A 134 -7.92 -1.05 -3.66
CA ILE A 134 -7.40 -0.62 -2.38
C ILE A 134 -5.98 -1.12 -2.16
N VAL A 135 -5.16 -0.28 -1.53
CA VAL A 135 -3.87 -0.67 -0.97
C VAL A 135 -3.61 0.09 0.32
N GLY A 136 -3.11 -0.59 1.35
CA GLY A 136 -2.89 0.08 2.62
C GLY A 136 -2.32 -0.77 3.74
N LEU A 137 -2.29 -0.16 4.91
CA LEU A 137 -2.09 -0.81 6.19
C LEU A 137 -3.38 -0.70 6.99
N MET A 138 -4.10 -1.79 7.15
CA MET A 138 -5.44 -1.80 7.73
C MET A 138 -5.60 -2.92 8.76
N GLU A 139 -6.22 -2.61 9.90
CA GLU A 139 -6.78 -3.62 10.79
C GLU A 139 -7.91 -4.34 10.05
N GLY A 140 -7.95 -5.68 10.12
CA GLY A 140 -8.96 -6.46 9.40
C GLY A 140 -8.79 -6.48 7.87
N GLY A 141 -7.83 -5.74 7.32
CA GLY A 141 -7.63 -5.68 5.88
C GLY A 141 -7.39 -7.04 5.23
N GLY A 142 -7.96 -7.24 4.02
CA GLY A 142 -7.92 -8.49 3.30
C GLY A 142 -8.97 -9.50 3.76
N ASP A 143 -9.97 -9.11 4.53
CA ASP A 143 -11.18 -9.89 4.75
C ASP A 143 -12.24 -9.46 3.70
N ALA A 144 -13.30 -10.23 3.52
CA ALA A 144 -14.44 -9.81 2.71
C ALA A 144 -14.89 -8.40 3.17
N GLU A 145 -15.37 -7.58 2.23
CA GLU A 145 -15.76 -6.19 2.53
C GLU A 145 -14.60 -5.24 2.90
N THR A 146 -13.36 -5.56 2.55
CA THR A 146 -12.24 -4.59 2.63
C THR A 146 -12.49 -3.36 1.74
N LEU A 147 -13.25 -3.52 0.65
CA LEU A 147 -14.02 -2.49 -0.04
C LEU A 147 -15.50 -2.86 0.08
N GLN A 148 -16.32 -1.92 0.52
CA GLN A 148 -17.75 -2.14 0.68
C GLN A 148 -18.45 -2.35 -0.67
N ASP A 149 -19.57 -3.05 -0.67
CA ASP A 149 -20.41 -3.26 -1.84
C ASP A 149 -20.97 -1.95 -2.41
N ASP A 150 -21.56 -2.05 -3.61
CA ASP A 150 -22.27 -0.94 -4.24
C ASP A 150 -21.47 0.35 -4.35
N GLU A 151 -20.22 0.25 -4.82
CA GLU A 151 -19.32 1.38 -5.03
C GLU A 151 -18.80 2.00 -3.71
N GLY A 152 -18.90 1.26 -2.61
CA GLY A 152 -18.41 1.68 -1.31
C GLY A 152 -16.88 1.82 -1.28
N GLY A 153 -16.41 2.66 -0.37
CA GLY A 153 -15.00 2.79 -0.01
C GLY A 153 -14.59 1.74 1.03
N PRO A 154 -13.49 2.00 1.76
CA PRO A 154 -13.12 1.19 2.92
C PRO A 154 -14.23 1.20 3.97
N PRO A 155 -14.33 0.15 4.83
CA PRO A 155 -15.32 0.11 5.91
C PRO A 155 -15.09 1.23 6.94
N ASP A 156 -16.15 1.63 7.65
CA ASP A 156 -16.11 2.77 8.57
C ASP A 156 -15.26 2.51 9.83
N ASP A 157 -14.96 1.27 10.17
CA ASP A 157 -14.45 0.87 11.48
C ASP A 157 -13.05 0.20 11.46
N TYR A 158 -12.22 0.50 10.47
CA TYR A 158 -10.85 0.02 10.49
C TYR A 158 -9.90 1.01 11.19
N ASP A 159 -8.86 0.49 11.83
CA ASP A 159 -7.69 1.28 12.24
C ASP A 159 -6.60 1.18 11.18
N GLY A 160 -6.16 2.33 10.64
CA GLY A 160 -5.13 2.28 9.61
C GLY A 160 -5.09 3.45 8.64
N LEU A 161 -4.51 3.15 7.49
CA LEU A 161 -4.44 4.06 6.34
C LEU A 161 -4.55 3.28 5.04
N CYS A 162 -5.19 3.86 4.04
CA CYS A 162 -5.26 3.27 2.73
C CYS A 162 -5.34 4.31 1.61
N PHE A 163 -4.96 3.85 0.43
CA PHE A 163 -5.26 4.49 -0.85
C PHE A 163 -6.31 3.62 -1.54
N PHE A 164 -7.34 4.23 -2.07
CA PHE A 164 -8.40 3.49 -2.74
C PHE A 164 -9.02 4.30 -3.87
N LYS A 165 -9.67 3.59 -4.77
CA LYS A 165 -10.56 4.15 -5.79
C LYS A 165 -11.89 3.44 -5.68
N GLN A 166 -12.97 4.19 -5.61
CA GLN A 166 -14.32 3.63 -5.70
C GLN A 166 -14.69 3.39 -7.17
N SER A 167 -15.60 2.47 -7.39
CA SER A 167 -16.25 2.36 -8.69
C SER A 167 -16.91 3.69 -9.07
N GLY A 168 -16.90 4.06 -10.34
CA GLY A 168 -17.37 5.37 -10.79
C GLY A 168 -16.36 6.49 -10.71
N ASP A 169 -15.34 6.40 -9.87
CA ASP A 169 -14.31 7.44 -9.74
C ASP A 169 -13.20 7.29 -10.78
N THR A 170 -12.54 8.41 -11.08
CA THR A 170 -11.34 8.46 -11.94
C THR A 170 -10.08 8.82 -11.15
N ALA A 171 -10.19 8.96 -9.85
CA ALA A 171 -9.10 9.41 -8.99
C ALA A 171 -8.91 8.47 -7.81
N ILE A 172 -7.65 8.39 -7.35
CA ILE A 172 -7.27 7.74 -6.10
C ILE A 172 -7.62 8.68 -4.94
N SER A 173 -8.23 8.14 -3.90
CA SER A 173 -8.45 8.79 -2.62
C SER A 173 -7.44 8.26 -1.60
N PHE A 174 -7.10 9.08 -0.63
CA PHE A 174 -6.31 8.68 0.54
C PHE A 174 -7.14 8.83 1.80
N GLU A 175 -7.13 7.80 2.64
CA GLU A 175 -7.88 7.81 3.88
C GLU A 175 -7.05 7.32 5.06
N THR A 176 -7.35 7.87 6.22
CA THR A 176 -6.90 7.39 7.52
C THR A 176 -8.11 7.19 8.42
N SER A 177 -8.13 6.10 9.17
CA SER A 177 -9.22 5.79 10.11
C SER A 177 -8.69 5.35 11.46
N ILE A 178 -9.40 5.72 12.51
CA ILE A 178 -9.23 5.21 13.87
C ILE A 178 -10.62 5.09 14.50
N ALA A 179 -11.02 3.86 14.86
CA ALA A 179 -12.24 3.59 15.60
C ALA A 179 -13.45 4.37 15.05
N THR A 180 -13.76 4.25 13.78
CA THR A 180 -14.85 4.92 13.05
C THR A 180 -14.63 6.41 12.72
N ALA A 181 -13.52 7.02 13.15
CA ALA A 181 -13.19 8.39 12.78
C ALA A 181 -12.33 8.41 11.52
N GLN A 182 -12.97 8.60 10.38
CA GLN A 182 -12.30 8.66 9.08
C GLN A 182 -11.96 10.09 8.69
N VAL A 183 -10.81 10.25 8.06
CA VAL A 183 -10.39 11.47 7.36
C VAL A 183 -10.01 11.09 5.95
N THR A 184 -10.78 11.56 4.97
CA THR A 184 -10.59 11.22 3.56
C THR A 184 -10.12 12.43 2.77
N ASN A 185 -9.08 12.26 2.00
CA ASN A 185 -8.62 13.18 0.97
C ASN A 185 -9.12 12.66 -0.39
N ALA A 186 -10.35 12.98 -0.72
CA ALA A 186 -10.97 12.54 -1.96
C ALA A 186 -10.24 13.14 -3.16
N ALA A 187 -10.13 12.35 -4.24
CA ALA A 187 -9.42 12.74 -5.47
C ALA A 187 -7.99 13.24 -5.19
N PHE A 188 -7.26 12.48 -4.35
CA PHE A 188 -5.87 12.77 -4.01
C PHE A 188 -4.97 12.83 -5.26
N ALA A 189 -5.23 11.96 -6.23
CA ALA A 189 -4.52 11.94 -7.50
C ALA A 189 -5.37 11.31 -8.60
N ASP A 190 -5.28 11.84 -9.82
CA ASP A 190 -5.85 11.20 -11.00
C ASP A 190 -5.18 9.86 -11.26
N TYR A 191 -5.95 8.89 -11.73
CA TYR A 191 -5.48 7.56 -12.07
C TYR A 191 -6.00 7.13 -13.44
N THR A 192 -5.14 6.56 -14.25
CA THR A 192 -5.50 5.91 -15.52
C THR A 192 -5.27 4.42 -15.39
N SER A 193 -6.28 3.61 -15.78
CA SER A 193 -6.18 2.15 -15.80
C SER A 193 -4.92 1.68 -16.55
N GLY A 194 -4.14 0.82 -15.92
CA GLY A 194 -2.88 0.32 -16.46
C GLY A 194 -1.65 1.20 -16.20
N ASP A 195 -1.81 2.31 -15.49
CA ASP A 195 -0.64 3.10 -15.06
C ASP A 195 -0.05 2.50 -13.77
N VAL A 196 1.28 2.39 -13.74
CA VAL A 196 2.01 2.05 -12.51
C VAL A 196 2.07 3.27 -11.61
N VAL A 197 1.68 3.13 -10.36
CA VAL A 197 1.74 4.18 -9.36
C VAL A 197 2.57 3.75 -8.14
N VAL A 198 3.30 4.70 -7.57
CA VAL A 198 4.02 4.52 -6.31
C VAL A 198 3.31 5.32 -5.23
N LEU A 199 2.56 4.62 -4.39
CA LEU A 199 1.78 5.17 -3.29
C LEU A 199 2.55 5.01 -1.98
N GLY A 200 2.61 6.05 -1.17
CA GLY A 200 3.33 5.99 0.08
C GLY A 200 2.70 6.81 1.19
N ALA A 201 2.99 6.44 2.43
CA ALA A 201 2.56 7.22 3.58
C ALA A 201 3.66 7.26 4.66
N TYR A 202 3.74 8.37 5.34
CA TYR A 202 4.63 8.61 6.47
C TYR A 202 3.81 9.00 7.70
N TRP A 203 3.83 8.14 8.71
CA TRP A 203 3.37 8.43 10.07
C TRP A 203 4.52 9.02 10.87
N ASP A 204 4.33 10.20 11.45
CA ASP A 204 5.40 10.96 12.15
C ASP A 204 5.70 10.45 13.57
N GLY A 205 4.96 9.47 14.06
CA GLY A 205 5.07 8.98 15.43
C GLY A 205 4.37 9.87 16.48
N VAL A 206 3.67 10.92 16.05
CA VAL A 206 3.03 11.88 16.96
C VAL A 206 1.53 12.00 16.68
N SER A 207 1.18 12.58 15.56
CA SER A 207 -0.21 12.92 15.26
C SER A 207 -0.52 13.15 13.78
N THR A 208 0.42 12.83 12.87
CA THR A 208 0.26 13.21 11.47
C THR A 208 0.67 12.08 10.53
N VAL A 209 -0.19 11.78 9.56
CA VAL A 209 0.13 10.95 8.41
C VAL A 209 0.21 11.83 7.17
N THR A 210 1.31 11.76 6.45
CA THR A 210 1.50 12.45 5.16
C THR A 210 1.45 11.43 4.04
N PRO A 211 0.48 11.50 3.11
CA PRO A 211 0.45 10.65 1.92
C PRO A 211 1.41 11.16 0.84
N PHE A 212 1.82 10.24 -0.05
CA PHE A 212 2.67 10.52 -1.20
C PHE A 212 2.16 9.75 -2.41
N ILE A 213 2.26 10.36 -3.58
CA ILE A 213 2.13 9.69 -4.87
C ILE A 213 3.34 10.04 -5.73
N ASP A 214 4.01 9.03 -6.28
CA ASP A 214 5.22 9.18 -7.10
C ASP A 214 6.28 10.08 -6.44
N GLY A 215 6.39 9.98 -5.12
CA GLY A 215 7.30 10.76 -4.29
C GLY A 215 6.85 12.19 -3.96
N VAL A 216 5.71 12.63 -4.47
CA VAL A 216 5.14 13.95 -4.19
C VAL A 216 4.21 13.89 -2.98
N ALA A 217 4.46 14.74 -1.99
CA ALA A 217 3.63 14.80 -0.79
C ALA A 217 2.26 15.42 -1.05
N GLY A 218 1.22 14.82 -0.50
CA GLY A 218 -0.12 15.36 -0.46
C GLY A 218 -0.44 16.08 0.85
N THR A 219 -1.73 16.37 1.05
CA THR A 219 -2.21 17.02 2.27
C THR A 219 -2.11 16.05 3.46
N PRO A 220 -1.42 16.43 4.54
CA PRO A 220 -1.33 15.59 5.72
C PRO A 220 -2.68 15.45 6.44
N HIS A 221 -2.93 14.26 6.99
CA HIS A 221 -4.07 13.99 7.88
C HIS A 221 -3.64 14.04 9.34
N ALA A 222 -4.48 14.65 10.17
CA ALA A 222 -4.36 14.48 11.60
C ALA A 222 -4.84 13.07 11.98
N MET A 223 -3.99 12.32 12.67
CA MET A 223 -4.27 10.95 13.08
C MET A 223 -3.66 10.71 14.45
N ALA A 224 -4.38 10.14 15.39
CA ALA A 224 -3.81 9.69 16.66
C ALA A 224 -3.06 8.35 16.46
N ALA A 225 -2.27 7.95 17.45
CA ALA A 225 -1.71 6.61 17.45
C ALA A 225 -2.82 5.56 17.56
N THR A 226 -2.71 4.46 16.80
CA THR A 226 -3.70 3.38 16.84
C THR A 226 -3.42 2.40 17.98
N GLY A 227 -4.46 1.73 18.45
CA GLY A 227 -4.35 0.59 19.37
C GLY A 227 -4.08 -0.72 18.67
N ALA A 228 -4.50 -0.83 17.42
CA ALA A 228 -4.54 -2.05 16.66
C ALA A 228 -3.29 -2.29 15.81
N LEU A 229 -3.07 -3.55 15.46
CA LEU A 229 -2.08 -3.99 14.49
C LEU A 229 -2.73 -4.08 13.11
N ALA A 230 -2.07 -3.54 12.10
CA ALA A 230 -2.50 -3.56 10.72
C ALA A 230 -1.83 -4.68 9.92
N LYS A 231 -2.54 -5.16 8.89
CA LYS A 231 -2.02 -5.95 7.78
C LYS A 231 -1.70 -5.03 6.61
N ALA A 232 -0.71 -5.39 5.80
CA ALA A 232 -0.60 -4.81 4.47
C ALA A 232 -1.59 -5.51 3.54
N VAL A 233 -2.31 -4.74 2.74
CA VAL A 233 -3.34 -5.23 1.82
C VAL A 233 -3.19 -4.60 0.45
N PHE A 234 -3.43 -5.40 -0.58
CA PHE A 234 -3.69 -5.00 -1.96
C PHE A 234 -4.97 -5.66 -2.40
N GLY A 235 -5.74 -5.01 -3.24
CA GLY A 235 -6.89 -5.68 -3.81
C GLY A 235 -7.69 -4.85 -4.78
N CYS A 236 -8.63 -5.52 -5.38
CA CYS A 236 -9.65 -4.94 -6.25
C CYS A 236 -11.02 -5.56 -5.95
N LYS A 237 -12.04 -4.84 -6.37
CA LYS A 237 -13.44 -5.26 -6.34
C LYS A 237 -14.08 -4.91 -7.65
N SER A 238 -14.78 -5.87 -8.26
CA SER A 238 -15.45 -5.65 -9.52
C SER A 238 -16.82 -4.96 -9.34
N ASN A 239 -17.27 -4.30 -10.38
CA ASN A 239 -18.62 -3.77 -10.50
C ASN A 239 -19.16 -4.18 -11.90
N GLY A 240 -19.41 -5.49 -12.07
CA GLY A 240 -19.92 -6.04 -13.31
C GLY A 240 -18.91 -6.06 -14.47
N ALA A 241 -17.62 -5.95 -14.20
CA ALA A 241 -16.55 -5.99 -15.19
C ALA A 241 -15.26 -6.58 -14.60
N GLU A 242 -14.49 -7.31 -15.41
CA GLU A 242 -13.22 -7.88 -14.97
C GLU A 242 -12.24 -6.81 -14.52
N GLU A 243 -11.71 -6.98 -13.33
CA GLU A 243 -10.72 -6.10 -12.71
C GLU A 243 -9.47 -6.89 -12.37
N ALA A 244 -8.32 -6.22 -12.35
CA ALA A 244 -7.08 -6.83 -11.89
C ALA A 244 -6.25 -5.85 -11.12
N PHE A 245 -5.54 -6.33 -10.12
CA PHE A 245 -4.43 -5.59 -9.53
C PHE A 245 -3.11 -6.32 -9.77
N GLU A 246 -2.04 -5.54 -9.91
CA GLU A 246 -0.69 -6.01 -9.99
C GLU A 246 0.13 -5.33 -8.88
N ALA A 247 0.71 -6.14 -7.99
CA ALA A 247 1.60 -5.67 -6.93
C ALA A 247 3.06 -5.78 -7.40
N GLY A 248 3.74 -4.64 -7.53
CA GLY A 248 5.13 -4.57 -7.97
C GLY A 248 6.11 -4.67 -6.81
N SER A 249 5.89 -3.90 -5.77
CA SER A 249 6.70 -3.97 -4.56
C SER A 249 5.99 -3.37 -3.35
N ILE A 250 6.42 -3.80 -2.18
CA ILE A 250 6.08 -3.16 -0.91
C ILE A 250 7.33 -2.93 -0.07
N LYS A 251 7.39 -1.79 0.57
CA LYS A 251 8.44 -1.48 1.55
C LYS A 251 7.83 -0.81 2.77
N ILE A 252 8.06 -1.38 3.93
CA ILE A 252 7.60 -0.83 5.21
C ILE A 252 8.80 -0.71 6.15
N VAL A 253 8.94 0.45 6.77
CA VAL A 253 9.97 0.72 7.78
C VAL A 253 9.30 1.26 9.02
N SER A 254 9.58 0.65 10.16
CA SER A 254 9.08 1.09 11.46
C SER A 254 10.22 1.26 12.45
N ILE A 255 10.15 2.29 13.28
CA ILE A 255 11.05 2.49 14.42
C ILE A 255 10.59 1.63 15.61
N SER A 256 11.55 1.05 16.33
CA SER A 256 11.29 0.15 17.50
C SER A 256 11.02 0.93 18.77
#